data_bae990bb319777b8b2517ae7f30a8c17
#
_entry.id   bae990bb319777b8b2517ae7f30a8c17
#
_cell.length_a   1.000
_cell.length_b   1.000
_cell.length_c   1.000
_cell.angle_alpha   90.00
_cell.angle_beta   90.00
_cell.angle_gamma   90.00
#
_symmetry.space_group_name_H-M   'P 1'
#
loop_
_entity.id
_entity.type
_entity.pdbx_description
1 polymer ?
#
loop_
_entity_poly.entity_id
_entity_poly.type
_entity_poly.pdbx_seq_one_letter_code
_entity_poly.pdbx_strand_id
1 'polypeptide(L)'
;MIKDFFLNDCLLFKNMTDDNIKSLSNCFKMNIKTYKKNDYIVKMDDDIEYIHIIYSGTCIIEEEDYWGNRSIMDVVLRNQVFGISYAYANIKKYPVSLVAKEKTKVIIIPVSKVFSPCSKHCVHHNTLIKNAVEVLAI
;
A
#
# COMPACT_ATOMS: atom_id res chain seq x y z
N MET A 1 -16.23 -2.85 -4.54
CA MET A 1 -15.58 -2.85 -5.85
C MET A 1 -14.70 -1.62 -6.02
N ILE A 2 -13.47 -1.81 -6.39
CA ILE A 2 -12.54 -0.70 -6.60
C ILE A 2 -12.85 -0.07 -7.94
N LYS A 3 -13.35 1.14 -7.91
CA LYS A 3 -13.58 1.90 -9.15
C LYS A 3 -12.42 2.83 -9.32
N ASP A 4 -11.63 2.62 -10.40
CA ASP A 4 -10.86 3.47 -10.41
C ASP A 4 -9.91 3.97 -11.32
N PHE A 5 -10.35 4.90 -12.10
CA PHE A 5 -9.55 5.86 -12.81
C PHE A 5 -8.53 6.59 -11.91
N PHE A 6 -8.72 6.56 -10.60
CA PHE A 6 -7.75 7.14 -9.66
C PHE A 6 -6.48 6.32 -9.53
N LEU A 7 -6.58 5.01 -9.69
CA LEU A 7 -5.42 4.15 -9.58
C LEU A 7 -4.43 4.36 -10.71
N ASN A 8 -4.88 4.90 -11.84
CA ASN A 8 -3.99 5.24 -12.95
C ASN A 8 -2.95 6.29 -12.56
N ASP A 9 -3.25 7.12 -11.55
CA ASP A 9 -2.32 8.13 -11.05
C ASP A 9 -1.34 7.56 -10.02
N CYS A 10 -1.55 6.33 -9.58
CA CYS A 10 -0.65 5.65 -8.67
C CYS A 10 0.50 5.03 -9.47
N LEU A 11 1.74 5.27 -9.06
CA LEU A 11 2.91 4.74 -9.76
C LEU A 11 2.92 3.22 -9.85
N LEU A 12 2.30 2.56 -8.88
CA LEU A 12 2.23 1.10 -8.87
C LEU A 12 1.42 0.56 -10.05
N PHE A 13 0.45 1.32 -10.54
CA PHE A 13 -0.41 0.92 -11.65
C PHE A 13 -0.09 1.66 -12.96
N LYS A 14 1.10 2.22 -13.04
CA LYS A 14 1.57 2.91 -14.23
C LYS A 14 1.53 1.98 -15.45
N ASN A 15 1.07 2.53 -16.59
CA ASN A 15 0.95 1.78 -17.84
C ASN A 15 -0.11 0.68 -17.82
N MET A 16 -1.07 0.76 -16.91
CA MET A 16 -2.19 -0.17 -16.84
C MET A 16 -3.50 0.53 -17.20
N THR A 17 -4.36 -0.18 -17.92
CA THR A 17 -5.73 0.27 -18.20
C THR A 17 -6.63 -0.08 -17.02
N ASP A 18 -7.85 0.49 -17.00
CA ASP A 18 -8.84 0.17 -15.97
C ASP A 18 -9.17 -1.32 -15.97
N ASP A 19 -9.28 -1.94 -17.15
CA ASP A 19 -9.55 -3.37 -17.25
C ASP A 19 -8.40 -4.20 -16.68
N ASN A 20 -7.15 -3.77 -16.90
CA ASN A 20 -5.98 -4.43 -16.33
C ASN A 20 -6.00 -4.36 -14.80
N ILE A 21 -6.37 -3.21 -14.26
CA ILE A 21 -6.45 -3.01 -12.81
C ILE A 21 -7.56 -3.88 -12.22
N LYS A 22 -8.70 -4.00 -12.90
CA LYS A 22 -9.77 -4.90 -12.46
C LYS A 22 -9.32 -6.36 -12.43
N SER A 23 -8.60 -6.79 -13.44
CA SER A 23 -8.06 -8.16 -13.50
C SER A 23 -7.10 -8.41 -12.33
N LEU A 24 -6.22 -7.46 -12.04
CA LEU A 24 -5.30 -7.54 -10.91
C LEU A 24 -6.04 -7.54 -9.58
N SER A 25 -7.10 -6.74 -9.47
CA SER A 25 -7.92 -6.68 -8.26
C SER A 25 -8.40 -8.06 -7.85
N ASN A 26 -8.85 -8.86 -8.83
CA ASN A 26 -9.28 -10.23 -8.58
C ASN A 26 -8.09 -11.17 -8.29
N CYS A 27 -7.01 -11.03 -9.04
CA CYS A 27 -5.83 -11.87 -8.91
C CYS A 27 -5.11 -11.67 -7.55
N PHE A 28 -5.04 -10.42 -7.09
CA PHE A 28 -4.33 -10.06 -5.86
C PHE A 28 -5.24 -9.97 -4.63
N LYS A 29 -6.54 -10.18 -4.81
CA LYS A 29 -7.50 -10.05 -3.71
C LYS A 29 -7.41 -8.68 -3.04
N MET A 30 -7.33 -7.63 -3.85
CA MET A 30 -7.34 -6.27 -3.34
C MET A 30 -8.65 -5.99 -2.62
N ASN A 31 -8.58 -5.27 -1.52
CA ASN A 31 -9.73 -4.92 -0.73
C ASN A 31 -9.62 -3.47 -0.25
N ILE A 32 -10.76 -2.84 0.01
CA ILE A 32 -10.79 -1.48 0.55
C ILE A 32 -11.24 -1.54 1.99
N LYS A 33 -10.47 -0.88 2.87
CA LYS A 33 -10.85 -0.69 4.27
C LYS A 33 -11.00 0.79 4.55
N THR A 34 -11.98 1.13 5.39
CA THR A 34 -12.22 2.51 5.81
C THR A 34 -11.75 2.69 7.25
N TYR A 35 -11.04 3.78 7.50
CA TYR A 35 -10.54 4.15 8.82
C TYR A 35 -11.05 5.52 9.21
N LYS A 36 -11.28 5.71 10.49
CA LYS A 36 -11.69 6.99 11.04
C LYS A 36 -10.47 7.84 11.39
N LYS A 37 -10.68 9.13 11.57
CA LYS A 37 -9.63 10.03 12.04
C LYS A 37 -8.99 9.48 13.31
N ASN A 38 -7.66 9.49 13.34
CA ASN A 38 -6.82 9.01 14.44
C ASN A 38 -6.73 7.48 14.60
N ASP A 39 -7.37 6.72 13.70
CA ASP A 39 -7.20 5.27 13.70
C ASP A 39 -5.79 4.91 13.22
N TYR A 40 -5.22 3.89 13.85
CA TYR A 40 -3.97 3.29 13.40
C TYR A 40 -4.27 2.29 12.29
N ILE A 41 -3.85 2.60 11.08
CA ILE A 41 -3.97 1.69 9.94
C ILE A 41 -2.95 0.57 10.09
N VAL A 42 -1.74 0.95 10.52
CA VAL A 42 -0.64 0.05 10.83
C VAL A 42 -0.01 0.54 12.11
N LYS A 43 0.26 -0.37 13.04
CA LYS A 43 1.00 -0.07 14.26
C LYS A 43 2.44 -0.53 14.15
N MET A 44 3.36 0.25 14.71
CA MET A 44 4.75 -0.16 14.84
C MET A 44 4.82 -1.54 15.51
N ASP A 45 5.69 -2.39 15.01
CA ASP A 45 5.88 -3.78 15.42
C ASP A 45 4.80 -4.78 14.98
N ASP A 46 3.76 -4.33 14.27
CA ASP A 46 2.83 -5.24 13.62
C ASP A 46 3.54 -6.00 12.49
N ASP A 47 3.08 -7.21 12.23
CA ASP A 47 3.59 -8.01 11.12
C ASP A 47 3.24 -7.35 9.78
N ILE A 48 4.15 -7.41 8.83
CA ILE A 48 3.94 -6.87 7.50
C ILE A 48 3.25 -7.92 6.64
N GLU A 49 1.93 -7.78 6.47
CA GLU A 49 1.12 -8.71 5.69
C GLU A 49 0.55 -8.10 4.42
N TYR A 50 0.42 -6.76 4.40
CA TYR A 50 -0.23 -6.05 3.30
C TYR A 50 0.57 -4.83 2.87
N ILE A 51 0.41 -4.49 1.60
CA ILE A 51 0.80 -3.19 1.06
C ILE A 51 -0.44 -2.31 1.09
N HIS A 52 -0.28 -1.04 1.43
CA HIS A 52 -1.37 -0.09 1.57
C HIS A 52 -1.27 0.99 0.50
N ILE A 53 -2.37 1.27 -0.18
CA ILE A 53 -2.47 2.39 -1.12
C ILE A 53 -3.57 3.31 -0.62
N ILE A 54 -3.27 4.58 -0.46
CA ILE A 54 -4.24 5.56 0.01
C ILE A 54 -5.20 5.88 -1.14
N TYR A 55 -6.44 5.43 -1.01
CA TYR A 55 -7.48 5.65 -2.01
C TYR A 55 -8.12 7.02 -1.85
N SER A 56 -8.41 7.44 -0.62
CA SER A 56 -8.89 8.77 -0.30
C SER A 56 -8.49 9.11 1.15
N GLY A 57 -8.27 10.37 1.41
CA GLY A 57 -7.87 10.85 2.74
C GLY A 57 -6.39 11.13 2.84
N THR A 58 -5.92 11.30 4.06
CA THR A 58 -4.52 11.64 4.36
C THR A 58 -4.07 10.85 5.59
N CYS A 59 -2.85 10.35 5.53
CA CYS A 59 -2.22 9.63 6.63
C CYS A 59 -0.90 10.25 7.01
N ILE A 60 -0.43 9.98 8.21
CA ILE A 60 0.91 10.33 8.64
C ILE A 60 1.68 9.07 8.99
N ILE A 61 2.98 9.11 8.78
CA ILE A 61 3.90 8.10 9.27
C ILE A 61 4.47 8.60 10.59
N GLU A 62 4.31 7.80 11.64
CA GLU A 62 4.70 8.15 13.00
C GLU A 62 5.73 7.18 13.51
N GLU A 63 6.78 7.68 14.13
CA GLU A 63 7.79 6.87 14.78
C GLU A 63 7.70 7.09 16.28
N GLU A 64 7.85 6.01 17.06
CA GLU A 64 7.89 6.07 18.51
C GLU A 64 9.29 5.65 18.98
N ASP A 65 9.93 6.47 19.81
CA ASP A 65 11.24 6.15 20.32
C ASP A 65 11.17 5.22 21.55
N TYR A 66 12.31 4.85 22.07
CA TYR A 66 12.43 3.93 23.19
C TYR A 66 11.67 4.44 24.44
N TRP A 67 11.54 5.75 24.61
CA TRP A 67 10.87 6.35 25.78
C TRP A 67 9.38 6.67 25.51
N GLY A 68 8.85 6.25 24.38
CA GLY A 68 7.46 6.49 24.03
C GLY A 68 7.18 7.84 23.40
N ASN A 69 8.20 8.61 23.06
CA ASN A 69 8.02 9.89 22.35
C ASN A 69 7.67 9.61 20.89
N ARG A 70 6.65 10.30 20.39
CA ARG A 70 6.17 10.13 19.03
C ARG A 70 6.60 11.28 18.15
N SER A 71 7.04 10.98 16.95
CA SER A 71 7.46 11.96 15.97
C SER A 71 6.82 11.67 14.63
N ILE A 72 6.32 12.71 13.97
CA ILE A 72 5.79 12.58 12.60
C ILE A 72 6.97 12.58 11.65
N MET A 73 7.09 11.49 10.89
CA MET A 73 8.20 11.33 9.95
C MET A 73 7.84 11.80 8.56
N ASP A 74 6.59 11.61 8.14
CA ASP A 74 6.17 11.92 6.79
C ASP A 74 4.65 11.92 6.68
N VAL A 75 4.14 12.39 5.55
CA VAL A 75 2.72 12.41 5.22
C VAL A 75 2.52 11.52 4.00
N VAL A 76 1.49 10.68 4.05
CA VAL A 76 1.11 9.82 2.92
C VAL A 76 -0.21 10.33 2.36
N LEU A 77 -0.19 10.70 1.11
CA LEU A 77 -1.32 11.30 0.41
C LEU A 77 -1.99 10.28 -0.51
N ARG A 78 -3.14 10.71 -1.08
CA ARG A 78 -3.89 9.93 -2.03
C ARG A 78 -2.99 9.40 -3.16
N ASN A 79 -3.19 8.17 -3.57
CA ASN A 79 -2.45 7.45 -4.60
C ASN A 79 -1.01 7.08 -4.24
N GLN A 80 -0.57 7.38 -3.03
CA GLN A 80 0.75 6.97 -2.56
C GLN A 80 0.68 5.57 -1.94
N VAL A 81 1.78 4.85 -2.06
CA VAL A 81 1.91 3.47 -1.59
C VAL A 81 2.73 3.44 -0.30
N PHE A 82 2.23 2.72 0.69
CA PHE A 82 2.94 2.52 1.95
C PHE A 82 3.26 1.03 2.16
N GLY A 83 4.49 0.77 2.60
CA GLY A 83 4.91 -0.56 3.02
C GLY A 83 5.60 -1.40 1.95
N ILE A 84 5.65 -0.94 0.71
CA ILE A 84 6.25 -1.73 -0.37
C ILE A 84 7.76 -1.91 -0.18
N SER A 85 8.46 -0.89 0.31
CA SER A 85 9.91 -0.98 0.55
C SER A 85 10.22 -1.97 1.66
N TYR A 86 9.42 -2.00 2.71
CA TYR A 86 9.59 -2.94 3.81
C TYR A 86 9.37 -4.38 3.34
N ALA A 87 8.32 -4.59 2.56
CA ALA A 87 8.00 -5.90 2.02
C ALA A 87 9.11 -6.40 1.08
N TYR A 88 9.60 -5.53 0.20
CA TYR A 88 10.67 -5.87 -0.73
C TYR A 88 11.98 -6.20 -0.01
N ALA A 89 12.30 -5.44 1.05
CA ALA A 89 13.50 -5.65 1.84
C ALA A 89 13.39 -6.83 2.81
N ASN A 90 12.28 -7.56 2.77
CA ASN A 90 12.01 -8.69 3.65
C ASN A 90 12.05 -8.32 5.14
N ILE A 91 11.64 -7.11 5.46
CA ILE A 91 11.44 -6.66 6.83
C ILE A 91 10.12 -7.25 7.31
N LYS A 92 10.11 -7.90 8.47
CA LYS A 92 8.95 -8.64 8.94
C LYS A 92 7.99 -7.83 9.77
N LYS A 93 8.47 -6.78 10.42
CA LYS A 93 7.66 -5.94 11.30
C LYS A 93 7.82 -4.48 10.91
N TYR A 94 6.72 -3.73 11.03
CA TYR A 94 6.75 -2.31 10.69
C TYR A 94 7.63 -1.53 11.67
N PRO A 95 8.60 -0.75 11.16
CA PRO A 95 9.42 0.12 12.03
C PRO A 95 8.71 1.42 12.40
N VAL A 96 7.56 1.69 11.82
CA VAL A 96 6.77 2.92 12.01
C VAL A 96 5.29 2.57 12.04
N SER A 97 4.48 3.55 12.45
CA SER A 97 3.02 3.45 12.41
C SER A 97 2.45 4.31 11.29
N LEU A 98 1.31 3.90 10.75
CA LEU A 98 0.55 4.68 9.76
C LEU A 98 -0.78 5.06 10.40
N VAL A 99 -1.03 6.35 10.54
CA VAL A 99 -2.19 6.89 11.26
C VAL A 99 -3.05 7.74 10.33
N ALA A 100 -4.35 7.49 10.33
CA ALA A 100 -5.29 8.30 9.55
C ALA A 100 -5.48 9.66 10.19
N LYS A 101 -5.33 10.73 9.40
CA LYS A 101 -5.53 12.11 9.90
C LYS A 101 -6.94 12.63 9.62
N GLU A 102 -7.70 11.91 8.83
CA GLU A 102 -9.09 12.17 8.51
C GLU A 102 -9.72 10.84 8.11
N LYS A 103 -11.01 10.83 7.81
CA LYS A 103 -11.64 9.61 7.29
C LYS A 103 -10.87 9.18 6.04
N THR A 104 -10.31 8.00 6.06
CA THR A 104 -9.40 7.51 5.03
C THR A 104 -9.85 6.15 4.52
N LYS A 105 -9.83 5.98 3.21
CA LYS A 105 -10.04 4.68 2.57
C LYS A 105 -8.71 4.20 2.03
N VAL A 106 -8.39 2.95 2.32
CA VAL A 106 -7.11 2.36 1.97
C VAL A 106 -7.35 1.07 1.21
N ILE A 107 -6.65 0.91 0.09
CA ILE A 107 -6.63 -0.36 -0.63
C ILE A 107 -5.52 -1.20 -0.01
N ILE A 108 -5.85 -2.42 0.39
CA ILE A 108 -4.87 -3.36 0.92
C ILE A 108 -4.62 -4.46 -0.10
N ILE A 109 -3.35 -4.84 -0.25
CA ILE A 109 -2.94 -5.90 -1.16
C ILE A 109 -2.03 -6.84 -0.38
N PRO A 110 -2.35 -8.16 -0.32
CA PRO A 110 -1.47 -9.10 0.36
C PRO A 110 -0.07 -9.10 -0.22
N VAL A 111 0.93 -8.96 0.62
CA VAL A 111 2.35 -8.95 0.20
C VAL A 111 2.70 -10.23 -0.56
N SER A 112 2.20 -11.36 -0.09
CA SER A 112 2.45 -12.65 -0.73
C SER A 112 1.99 -12.70 -2.18
N LYS A 113 0.99 -11.90 -2.54
CA LYS A 113 0.46 -11.87 -3.91
C LYS A 113 1.24 -10.93 -4.83
N VAL A 114 1.87 -9.90 -4.27
CA VAL A 114 2.59 -8.91 -5.08
C VAL A 114 3.88 -9.47 -5.66
N PHE A 115 4.66 -10.15 -4.83
CA PHE A 115 5.98 -10.64 -5.22
C PHE A 115 6.00 -12.12 -5.63
N SER A 116 4.87 -12.82 -5.51
CA SER A 116 4.79 -14.20 -5.94
C SER A 116 4.22 -14.29 -7.35
N PRO A 117 4.67 -15.24 -8.18
CA PRO A 117 4.11 -15.42 -9.52
C PRO A 117 2.62 -15.74 -9.43
N CYS A 118 1.83 -15.15 -10.31
CA CYS A 118 0.43 -15.49 -10.43
C CYS A 118 0.33 -16.89 -11.08
N SER A 119 -0.50 -17.77 -10.51
CA SER A 119 -0.70 -19.11 -11.05
C SER A 119 -1.26 -19.10 -12.47
N LYS A 120 -1.90 -18.00 -12.88
CA LYS A 120 -2.45 -17.85 -14.22
C LYS A 120 -1.50 -17.15 -15.18
N HIS A 121 -0.24 -16.93 -14.78
CA HIS A 121 0.77 -16.23 -15.60
C HIS A 121 0.25 -14.89 -16.13
N CYS A 122 -0.33 -14.11 -15.25
CA CYS A 122 -0.92 -12.82 -15.61
C CYS A 122 0.16 -11.83 -16.07
N VAL A 123 0.02 -11.32 -17.29
CA VAL A 123 0.95 -10.33 -17.85
C VAL A 123 0.97 -9.06 -16.97
N HIS A 124 -0.18 -8.71 -16.42
CA HIS A 124 -0.33 -7.52 -15.59
C HIS A 124 0.44 -7.64 -14.27
N HIS A 125 0.63 -8.86 -13.77
CA HIS A 125 1.43 -9.10 -12.58
C HIS A 125 2.88 -8.68 -12.80
N ASN A 126 3.46 -9.04 -13.94
CA ASN A 126 4.83 -8.66 -14.27
C ASN A 126 4.96 -7.14 -14.37
N THR A 127 3.98 -6.46 -14.94
CA THR A 127 3.93 -5.00 -15.00
C THR A 127 3.88 -4.39 -13.60
N LEU A 128 3.09 -4.97 -12.70
CA LEU A 128 2.99 -4.50 -11.33
C LEU A 128 4.32 -4.65 -10.60
N ILE A 129 5.00 -5.78 -10.74
CA ILE A 129 6.31 -6.01 -10.12
C ILE A 129 7.32 -4.99 -10.61
N LYS A 130 7.35 -4.73 -11.92
CA LYS A 130 8.21 -3.71 -12.49
C LYS A 130 7.92 -2.33 -11.91
N ASN A 131 6.64 -1.98 -11.80
CA ASN A 131 6.23 -0.71 -11.22
C ASN A 131 6.62 -0.61 -9.75
N ALA A 132 6.52 -1.72 -9.01
CA ALA A 132 6.93 -1.76 -7.61
C ALA A 132 8.41 -1.44 -7.46
N VAL A 133 9.25 -1.98 -8.34
CA VAL A 133 10.68 -1.68 -8.34
C VAL A 133 10.93 -0.21 -8.66
N GLU A 134 10.20 0.37 -9.61
CA GLU A 134 10.31 1.78 -9.95
C GLU A 134 9.93 2.68 -8.76
N VAL A 135 8.88 2.33 -8.02
CA VAL A 135 8.49 3.07 -6.81
C VAL A 135 9.61 3.07 -5.78
N LEU A 136 10.30 1.95 -5.63
CA LEU A 136 11.42 1.84 -4.69
C LEU A 136 12.62 2.66 -5.10
N ALA A 137 12.77 2.94 -6.39
CA ALA A 137 13.91 3.68 -6.93
C ALA A 137 13.79 5.21 -6.76
N ILE A 138 12.65 5.71 -6.32
CA ILE A 138 12.40 7.15 -6.16
C ILE A 138 12.96 7.69 -4.84
#